data_158aa1614f83af78266c017d107e2cb3
#
_entry.id   158aa1614f83af78266c017d107e2cb3
#
_cell.length_a   1.000
_cell.length_b   1.000
_cell.length_c   1.000
_cell.angle_alpha   90.00
_cell.angle_beta   90.00
_cell.angle_gamma   90.00
#
_symmetry.space_group_name_H-M   'P 1'
#
loop_
_entity.id
_entity.type
_entity.pdbx_description
1 polymer ?
#
loop_
_entity_poly.entity_id
_entity_poly.type
_entity_poly.pdbx_seq_one_letter_code
_entity_poly.pdbx_strand_id
1 'polypeptide(L)'
;MKSRRIDVRTKLFLILYSAVMVFLFYSTLLETALVLLTFALQFYLKKSRTSVKLLIVYFVFVVLQYSLLPALPQSLVTVVSMFVVSFRRLFPCAMAGILLIQTTQVSDLMSGLYRLKLPKQIVIPLAVTLRYIPAINEEWHNINDAMRIRSFHAPGHNIIKRVQKKIECYYVPLLVSASQIAEELSAAAVTRGIENPAPRTILHRTKFRLLDWGIFLFLIALLGLVLWQQTVAGGMA
;
A
#
# COMPACT_ATOMS: atom_id res chain seq x y z
N MET A 1 21.59 -7.21 -15.29
CA MET A 1 21.53 -5.98 -14.47
C MET A 1 21.06 -6.37 -13.07
N LYS A 2 21.89 -6.17 -12.03
CA LYS A 2 21.56 -6.51 -10.63
C LYS A 2 20.49 -5.52 -10.14
N SER A 3 19.24 -5.95 -10.15
CA SER A 3 18.10 -5.13 -9.68
C SER A 3 18.37 -4.70 -8.24
N ARG A 4 18.38 -3.39 -7.99
CA ARG A 4 18.48 -2.80 -6.66
C ARG A 4 17.13 -3.06 -5.94
N ARG A 5 17.03 -4.20 -5.25
CA ARG A 5 15.80 -4.59 -4.53
C ARG A 5 16.05 -4.43 -3.04
N ILE A 6 15.17 -3.73 -2.36
CA ILE A 6 15.08 -3.65 -0.90
C ILE A 6 14.13 -4.77 -0.45
N ASP A 7 14.38 -5.38 0.70
CA ASP A 7 13.52 -6.46 1.21
C ASP A 7 12.09 -5.93 1.47
N VAL A 8 11.10 -6.73 1.14
CA VAL A 8 9.68 -6.37 1.30
C VAL A 8 9.32 -6.13 2.77
N ARG A 9 9.96 -6.86 3.67
CA ARG A 9 9.77 -6.69 5.12
C ARG A 9 10.16 -5.31 5.61
N THR A 10 11.29 -4.77 5.10
CA THR A 10 11.76 -3.43 5.43
C THR A 10 10.76 -2.37 4.97
N LYS A 11 10.16 -2.56 3.79
CA LYS A 11 9.14 -1.64 3.27
C LYS A 11 7.84 -1.72 4.06
N LEU A 12 7.38 -2.93 4.42
CA LEU A 12 6.19 -3.11 5.26
C LEU A 12 6.41 -2.50 6.65
N PHE A 13 7.58 -2.74 7.24
CA PHE A 13 7.94 -2.13 8.52
C PHE A 13 7.97 -0.61 8.43
N LEU A 14 8.50 -0.05 7.35
CA LEU A 14 8.55 1.40 7.13
C LEU A 14 7.14 2.00 7.02
N ILE A 15 6.19 1.33 6.37
CA ILE A 15 4.79 1.78 6.31
C ILE A 15 4.17 1.76 7.70
N LEU A 16 4.32 0.64 8.41
CA LEU A 16 3.77 0.49 9.76
C LEU A 16 4.38 1.54 10.71
N TYR A 17 5.70 1.69 10.66
CA TYR A 17 6.43 2.67 11.45
C TYR A 17 5.97 4.10 11.15
N SER A 18 5.88 4.48 9.87
CA SER A 18 5.42 5.82 9.48
C SER A 18 3.98 6.09 9.93
N ALA A 19 3.09 5.10 9.82
CA ALA A 19 1.72 5.23 10.29
C ALA A 19 1.66 5.43 11.81
N VAL A 20 2.33 4.58 12.57
CA VAL A 20 2.32 4.65 14.04
C VAL A 20 2.95 5.96 14.53
N MET A 21 4.10 6.34 13.98
CA MET A 21 4.84 7.53 14.42
C MET A 21 4.10 8.82 14.12
N VAL A 22 3.46 8.93 12.96
CA VAL A 22 2.68 10.11 12.59
C VAL A 22 1.45 10.29 13.49
N PHE A 23 0.85 9.19 13.96
CA PHE A 23 -0.29 9.27 14.89
C PHE A 23 0.13 9.57 16.33
N LEU A 24 1.24 8.99 16.80
CA LEU A 24 1.68 9.15 18.19
C LEU A 24 2.35 10.50 18.47
N PHE A 25 3.09 11.03 17.50
CA PHE A 25 3.95 12.19 17.71
C PHE A 25 3.57 13.38 16.82
N TYR A 26 3.44 14.58 17.46
CA TYR A 26 3.09 15.84 16.78
C TYR A 26 4.34 16.66 16.39
N SER A 27 5.38 16.00 15.85
CA SER A 27 6.63 16.66 15.47
C SER A 27 6.75 16.81 13.96
N THR A 28 6.84 18.08 13.48
CA THR A 28 7.07 18.40 12.06
C THR A 28 8.45 17.91 11.58
N LEU A 29 9.44 17.87 12.48
CA LEU A 29 10.78 17.35 12.16
C LEU A 29 10.74 15.85 11.84
N LEU A 30 9.97 15.08 12.60
CA LEU A 30 9.79 13.65 12.37
C LEU A 30 9.11 13.38 11.01
N GLU A 31 8.06 14.14 10.71
CA GLU A 31 7.34 13.99 9.43
C GLU A 31 8.27 14.30 8.25
N THR A 32 9.00 15.43 8.30
CA THR A 32 9.95 15.82 7.25
C THR A 32 11.09 14.81 7.10
N ALA A 33 11.61 14.27 8.19
CA ALA A 33 12.66 13.24 8.15
C ALA A 33 12.16 11.93 7.50
N LEU A 34 10.93 11.50 7.82
CA LEU A 34 10.30 10.33 7.17
C LEU A 34 10.03 10.56 5.68
N VAL A 35 9.55 11.75 5.30
CA VAL A 35 9.35 12.11 3.89
C VAL A 35 10.68 12.10 3.14
N LEU A 36 11.74 12.67 3.70
CA LEU A 36 13.07 12.66 3.09
C LEU A 36 13.64 11.25 2.97
N LEU A 37 13.47 10.40 4.00
CA LEU A 37 13.90 9.00 3.93
C LEU A 37 13.17 8.25 2.82
N THR A 38 11.84 8.34 2.78
CA THR A 38 11.04 7.67 1.74
C THR A 38 11.36 8.20 0.35
N PHE A 39 11.61 9.49 0.20
CA PHE A 39 12.08 10.11 -1.04
C PHE A 39 13.44 9.55 -1.48
N ALA A 40 14.42 9.51 -0.57
CA ALA A 40 15.75 8.98 -0.85
C ALA A 40 15.69 7.50 -1.29
N LEU A 41 14.83 6.69 -0.66
CA LEU A 41 14.61 5.30 -1.05
C LEU A 41 13.96 5.15 -2.42
N GLN A 42 12.97 5.99 -2.75
CA GLN A 42 12.33 6.00 -4.06
C GLN A 42 13.30 6.44 -5.15
N PHE A 43 14.12 7.46 -4.87
CA PHE A 43 15.16 7.92 -5.79
C PHE A 43 16.21 6.84 -6.04
N TYR A 44 16.66 6.16 -4.99
CA TYR A 44 17.59 5.02 -5.09
C TYR A 44 17.04 3.90 -5.98
N LEU A 45 15.73 3.64 -5.96
CA LEU A 45 15.04 2.62 -6.76
C LEU A 45 14.67 3.09 -8.17
N LYS A 46 15.13 4.26 -8.61
CA LYS A 46 14.91 4.86 -9.95
C LYS A 46 13.42 5.15 -10.30
N LYS A 47 12.56 5.36 -9.31
CA LYS A 47 11.16 5.78 -9.52
C LYS A 47 10.98 7.29 -9.25
N SER A 48 11.88 8.10 -9.81
CA SER A 48 12.03 9.53 -9.49
C SER A 48 10.83 10.42 -9.85
N ARG A 49 10.13 10.15 -10.95
CA ARG A 49 9.04 11.05 -11.41
C ARG A 49 7.89 11.19 -10.41
N THR A 50 7.42 10.09 -9.87
CA THR A 50 6.32 10.10 -8.88
C THR A 50 6.78 10.65 -7.54
N SER A 51 8.01 10.32 -7.13
CA SER A 51 8.63 10.79 -5.90
C SER A 51 8.78 12.29 -5.86
N VAL A 52 9.25 12.89 -6.96
CA VAL A 52 9.41 14.35 -7.08
C VAL A 52 8.06 15.06 -7.01
N LYS A 53 7.02 14.53 -7.69
CA LYS A 53 5.67 15.09 -7.62
C LYS A 53 5.14 15.10 -6.18
N LEU A 54 5.27 14.00 -5.46
CA LEU A 54 4.81 13.89 -4.07
C LEU A 54 5.59 14.81 -3.13
N LEU A 55 6.90 14.91 -3.32
CA LEU A 55 7.73 15.82 -2.54
C LEU A 55 7.35 17.29 -2.77
N ILE A 56 7.10 17.68 -4.03
CA ILE A 56 6.63 19.03 -4.36
C ILE A 56 5.29 19.31 -3.66
N VAL A 57 4.33 18.39 -3.74
CA VAL A 57 3.03 18.55 -3.10
C VAL A 57 3.18 18.66 -1.58
N TYR A 58 4.02 17.84 -0.96
CA TYR A 58 4.32 17.94 0.47
C TYR A 58 4.91 19.31 0.82
N PHE A 59 5.87 19.79 0.03
CA PHE A 59 6.51 21.09 0.26
C PHE A 59 5.51 22.25 0.12
N VAL A 60 4.58 22.15 -0.85
CA VAL A 60 3.48 23.12 -0.97
C VAL A 60 2.63 23.17 0.29
N PHE A 61 2.28 22.01 0.89
CA PHE A 61 1.54 21.99 2.15
C PHE A 61 2.33 22.58 3.32
N VAL A 62 3.65 22.35 3.36
CA VAL A 62 4.52 22.96 4.38
C VAL A 62 4.57 24.49 4.21
N VAL A 63 4.79 24.98 3.00
CA VAL A 63 4.80 26.43 2.69
C VAL A 63 3.43 27.04 3.00
N LEU A 64 2.35 26.39 2.61
CA LEU A 64 0.99 26.84 2.90
C LEU A 64 0.77 27.00 4.41
N GLN A 65 1.27 26.07 5.20
CA GLN A 65 1.17 26.14 6.66
C GLN A 65 1.93 27.32 7.25
N TYR A 66 3.16 27.57 6.78
CA TYR A 66 4.00 28.64 7.37
C TYR A 66 3.70 30.03 6.81
N SER A 67 3.22 30.14 5.56
CA SER A 67 2.93 31.42 4.92
C SER A 67 1.46 31.84 5.04
N LEU A 68 0.52 30.91 4.87
CA LEU A 68 -0.91 31.24 4.78
C LEU A 68 -1.58 31.33 6.16
N LEU A 69 -1.21 30.43 7.09
CA LEU A 69 -1.84 30.45 8.42
C LEU A 69 -1.70 31.78 9.17
N PRO A 70 -0.51 32.43 9.22
CA PRO A 70 -0.37 33.69 9.95
C PRO A 70 -1.08 34.88 9.27
N ALA A 71 -1.43 34.74 7.99
CA ALA A 71 -2.11 35.82 7.22
C ALA A 71 -3.65 35.76 7.31
N LEU A 72 -4.22 34.69 7.87
CA LEU A 72 -5.67 34.48 7.95
C LEU A 72 -6.27 35.04 9.26
N PRO A 73 -7.55 35.54 9.23
CA PRO A 73 -8.26 35.93 10.44
C PRO A 73 -8.46 34.72 11.37
N GLN A 74 -8.45 34.98 12.68
CA GLN A 74 -8.41 33.95 13.73
C GLN A 74 -9.56 32.92 13.65
N SER A 75 -10.73 33.29 13.14
CA SER A 75 -11.89 32.42 12.95
C SER A 75 -11.68 31.34 11.88
N LEU A 76 -10.89 31.64 10.85
CA LEU A 76 -10.60 30.69 9.75
C LEU A 76 -9.33 29.87 9.98
N VAL A 77 -8.40 30.40 10.77
CA VAL A 77 -7.10 29.74 11.06
C VAL A 77 -7.33 28.34 11.63
N THR A 78 -8.25 28.16 12.57
CA THR A 78 -8.51 26.87 13.23
C THR A 78 -8.99 25.80 12.24
N VAL A 79 -9.93 26.15 11.37
CA VAL A 79 -10.47 25.20 10.39
C VAL A 79 -9.46 24.86 9.33
N VAL A 80 -8.81 25.89 8.77
CA VAL A 80 -7.79 25.71 7.71
C VAL A 80 -6.57 24.94 8.25
N SER A 81 -6.10 25.27 9.46
CA SER A 81 -4.97 24.56 10.06
C SER A 81 -5.26 23.08 10.31
N MET A 82 -6.48 22.76 10.76
CA MET A 82 -6.90 21.38 10.97
C MET A 82 -6.80 20.57 9.66
N PHE A 83 -7.30 21.12 8.55
CA PHE A 83 -7.22 20.45 7.25
C PHE A 83 -5.77 20.34 6.75
N VAL A 84 -5.03 21.44 6.71
CA VAL A 84 -3.66 21.48 6.19
C VAL A 84 -2.75 20.54 6.96
N VAL A 85 -2.81 20.55 8.30
CA VAL A 85 -1.99 19.69 9.15
C VAL A 85 -2.39 18.23 9.00
N SER A 86 -3.69 17.92 8.95
CA SER A 86 -4.16 16.53 8.79
C SER A 86 -3.75 15.93 7.45
N PHE A 87 -3.94 16.67 6.36
CA PHE A 87 -3.50 16.20 5.04
C PHE A 87 -1.98 16.04 4.97
N ARG A 88 -1.21 16.98 5.47
CA ARG A 88 0.25 16.91 5.50
C ARG A 88 0.75 15.65 6.23
N ARG A 89 0.12 15.28 7.34
CA ARG A 89 0.47 14.09 8.13
C ARG A 89 0.28 12.77 7.38
N LEU A 90 -0.63 12.71 6.42
CA LEU A 90 -0.85 11.48 5.63
C LEU A 90 0.29 11.22 4.63
N PHE A 91 1.08 12.26 4.27
CA PHE A 91 2.10 12.12 3.23
C PHE A 91 3.20 11.10 3.52
N PRO A 92 3.82 11.02 4.71
CA PRO A 92 4.84 10.01 4.99
C PRO A 92 4.33 8.58 4.77
N CYS A 93 3.11 8.30 5.25
CA CYS A 93 2.48 6.99 5.08
C CYS A 93 2.12 6.72 3.61
N ALA A 94 1.55 7.70 2.92
CA ALA A 94 1.21 7.60 1.49
C ALA A 94 2.46 7.37 0.63
N MET A 95 3.55 8.10 0.87
CA MET A 95 4.81 7.92 0.17
C MET A 95 5.42 6.54 0.41
N ALA A 96 5.36 6.03 1.64
CA ALA A 96 5.82 4.68 1.98
C ALA A 96 4.96 3.61 1.28
N GLY A 97 3.62 3.80 1.21
CA GLY A 97 2.71 2.92 0.49
C GLY A 97 2.98 2.90 -1.02
N ILE A 98 3.17 4.06 -1.63
CA ILE A 98 3.50 4.20 -3.05
C ILE A 98 4.86 3.56 -3.36
N LEU A 99 5.85 3.70 -2.46
CA LEU A 99 7.12 3.00 -2.56
C LEU A 99 6.92 1.48 -2.63
N LEU A 100 6.10 0.91 -1.76
CA LEU A 100 5.80 -0.52 -1.75
C LEU A 100 5.16 -0.95 -3.08
N ILE A 101 4.07 -0.30 -3.49
CA ILE A 101 3.29 -0.66 -4.69
C ILE A 101 4.16 -0.59 -5.95
N GLN A 102 4.96 0.45 -6.10
CA GLN A 102 5.75 0.67 -7.32
C GLN A 102 6.99 -0.20 -7.42
N THR A 103 7.52 -0.67 -6.29
CA THR A 103 8.83 -1.34 -6.25
C THR A 103 8.77 -2.80 -5.83
N THR A 104 7.59 -3.33 -5.52
CA THR A 104 7.41 -4.70 -5.05
C THR A 104 6.47 -5.46 -5.97
N GLN A 105 6.94 -6.58 -6.48
CA GLN A 105 6.08 -7.51 -7.22
C GLN A 105 5.27 -8.35 -6.23
N VAL A 106 4.10 -8.82 -6.67
CA VAL A 106 3.21 -9.66 -5.84
C VAL A 106 3.92 -10.91 -5.33
N SER A 107 4.76 -11.53 -6.15
CA SER A 107 5.55 -12.72 -5.77
C SER A 107 6.59 -12.42 -4.67
N ASP A 108 7.20 -11.23 -4.70
CA ASP A 108 8.14 -10.80 -3.67
C ASP A 108 7.40 -10.49 -2.36
N LEU A 109 6.19 -9.90 -2.44
CA LEU A 109 5.31 -9.65 -1.30
C LEU A 109 4.96 -10.97 -0.60
N MET A 110 4.57 -11.99 -1.37
CA MET A 110 4.26 -13.33 -0.83
C MET A 110 5.45 -13.95 -0.11
N SER A 111 6.63 -13.86 -0.72
CA SER A 111 7.86 -14.36 -0.12
C SER A 111 8.20 -13.64 1.19
N GLY A 112 7.92 -12.35 1.26
CA GLY A 112 8.08 -11.52 2.46
C GLY A 112 7.11 -11.93 3.57
N LEU A 113 5.81 -12.10 3.24
CA LEU A 113 4.78 -12.50 4.19
C LEU A 113 5.01 -13.90 4.75
N TYR A 114 5.40 -14.86 3.89
CA TYR A 114 5.72 -16.20 4.34
C TYR A 114 6.85 -16.21 5.38
N ARG A 115 7.83 -15.32 5.23
CA ARG A 115 8.96 -15.20 6.18
C ARG A 115 8.60 -14.48 7.47
N LEU A 116 7.49 -13.75 7.52
CA LEU A 116 6.96 -13.17 8.76
C LEU A 116 6.33 -14.24 9.68
N LYS A 117 6.49 -15.53 9.33
CA LYS A 117 5.93 -16.69 10.07
C LYS A 117 4.41 -16.63 10.23
N LEU A 118 3.71 -16.01 9.29
CA LEU A 118 2.25 -16.06 9.25
C LEU A 118 1.78 -17.51 9.08
N PRO A 119 0.66 -17.90 9.69
CA PRO A 119 0.14 -19.26 9.59
C PRO A 119 -0.15 -19.60 8.11
N LYS A 120 0.17 -20.85 7.74
CA LYS A 120 0.00 -21.38 6.36
C LYS A 120 -1.44 -21.17 5.84
N GLN A 121 -2.41 -21.25 6.74
CA GLN A 121 -3.83 -21.05 6.47
C GLN A 121 -4.16 -19.66 5.88
N ILE A 122 -3.37 -18.62 6.17
CA ILE A 122 -3.55 -17.27 5.63
C ILE A 122 -2.70 -17.06 4.37
N VAL A 123 -1.46 -17.55 4.38
CA VAL A 123 -0.52 -17.29 3.28
C VAL A 123 -0.92 -17.99 2.00
N ILE A 124 -1.47 -19.20 2.07
CA ILE A 124 -1.85 -19.97 0.88
C ILE A 124 -3.04 -19.33 0.15
N PRO A 125 -4.19 -19.04 0.80
CA PRO A 125 -5.29 -18.35 0.15
C PRO A 125 -4.88 -16.99 -0.40
N LEU A 126 -4.09 -16.22 0.35
CA LEU A 126 -3.62 -14.91 -0.10
C LEU A 126 -2.74 -15.01 -1.36
N ALA A 127 -1.84 -15.99 -1.43
CA ALA A 127 -1.01 -16.22 -2.61
C ALA A 127 -1.84 -16.60 -3.84
N VAL A 128 -2.87 -17.40 -3.63
CA VAL A 128 -3.83 -17.80 -4.68
C VAL A 128 -4.62 -16.58 -5.14
N THR A 129 -5.22 -15.83 -4.23
CA THR A 129 -6.01 -14.63 -4.53
C THR A 129 -5.20 -13.62 -5.36
N LEU A 130 -3.98 -13.31 -4.94
CA LEU A 130 -3.14 -12.35 -5.64
C LEU A 130 -2.70 -12.83 -7.05
N ARG A 131 -2.59 -14.14 -7.24
CA ARG A 131 -2.33 -14.72 -8.56
C ARG A 131 -3.54 -14.61 -9.48
N TYR A 132 -4.75 -14.70 -8.90
CA TYR A 132 -6.00 -14.65 -9.66
C TYR A 132 -6.46 -13.23 -10.02
N ILE A 133 -5.96 -12.18 -9.36
CA ILE A 133 -6.32 -10.78 -9.70
C ILE A 133 -6.14 -10.47 -11.20
N PRO A 134 -5.00 -10.82 -11.85
CA PRO A 134 -4.87 -10.63 -13.29
C PRO A 134 -5.89 -11.43 -14.11
N ALA A 135 -6.14 -12.68 -13.74
CA ALA A 135 -7.09 -13.53 -14.44
C ALA A 135 -8.54 -13.01 -14.33
N ILE A 136 -8.95 -12.51 -13.15
CA ILE A 136 -10.25 -11.86 -12.96
C ILE A 136 -10.37 -10.62 -13.85
N ASN A 137 -9.29 -9.86 -14.01
CA ASN A 137 -9.30 -8.69 -14.88
C ASN A 137 -9.46 -9.06 -16.37
N GLU A 138 -8.84 -10.13 -16.84
CA GLU A 138 -9.03 -10.69 -18.17
C GLU A 138 -10.48 -11.18 -18.36
N GLU A 139 -11.01 -11.91 -17.38
CA GLU A 139 -12.39 -12.40 -17.42
C GLU A 139 -13.40 -11.24 -17.47
N TRP A 140 -13.15 -10.18 -16.71
CA TRP A 140 -13.94 -8.95 -16.77
C TRP A 140 -13.95 -8.33 -18.16
N HIS A 141 -12.80 -8.29 -18.84
CA HIS A 141 -12.71 -7.78 -20.21
C HIS A 141 -13.49 -8.67 -21.18
N ASN A 142 -13.37 -10.00 -21.06
CA ASN A 142 -14.09 -10.96 -21.90
C ASN A 142 -15.62 -10.82 -21.75
N ILE A 143 -16.10 -10.70 -20.52
CA ILE A 143 -17.52 -10.48 -20.22
C ILE A 143 -17.99 -9.14 -20.82
N ASN A 144 -17.20 -8.09 -20.68
CA ASN A 144 -17.53 -6.78 -21.22
C ASN A 144 -17.63 -6.80 -22.76
N ASP A 145 -16.70 -7.47 -23.42
CA ASP A 145 -16.70 -7.62 -24.89
C ASP A 145 -17.87 -8.48 -25.35
N ALA A 146 -18.17 -9.59 -24.67
CA ALA A 146 -19.34 -10.39 -24.94
C ALA A 146 -20.66 -9.59 -24.82
N MET A 147 -20.75 -8.70 -23.82
CA MET A 147 -21.90 -7.83 -23.63
C MET A 147 -22.01 -6.75 -24.70
N ARG A 148 -20.90 -6.23 -25.20
CA ARG A 148 -20.87 -5.29 -26.33
C ARG A 148 -21.36 -5.94 -27.59
N ILE A 149 -20.93 -7.17 -27.90
CA ILE A 149 -21.39 -7.93 -29.08
C ILE A 149 -22.91 -8.21 -29.02
N ARG A 150 -23.42 -8.54 -27.83
CA ARG A 150 -24.85 -8.77 -27.60
C ARG A 150 -25.70 -7.49 -27.68
N SER A 151 -25.09 -6.35 -28.01
CA SER A 151 -25.73 -5.02 -28.10
C SER A 151 -26.62 -4.72 -26.89
N PHE A 152 -26.12 -5.02 -25.69
CA PHE A 152 -26.90 -4.90 -24.48
C PHE A 152 -27.20 -3.43 -24.17
N HIS A 153 -28.32 -2.95 -24.72
CA HIS A 153 -28.91 -1.67 -24.34
C HIS A 153 -29.92 -1.97 -23.23
N ALA A 154 -29.57 -1.56 -22.00
CA ALA A 154 -30.51 -1.71 -20.89
C ALA A 154 -31.78 -0.89 -21.16
N PRO A 155 -32.93 -1.55 -21.52
CA PRO A 155 -34.15 -0.82 -21.77
C PRO A 155 -34.75 -0.33 -20.48
N GLY A 156 -35.10 0.94 -20.41
CA GLY A 156 -35.92 1.46 -19.35
C GLY A 156 -35.54 2.83 -18.83
N HIS A 157 -36.55 3.65 -18.57
CA HIS A 157 -36.45 5.00 -18.03
C HIS A 157 -36.04 5.01 -16.54
N ASN A 158 -36.13 3.86 -15.83
CA ASN A 158 -35.81 3.74 -14.41
C ASN A 158 -34.34 3.38 -14.20
N ILE A 159 -33.59 4.31 -13.64
CA ILE A 159 -32.15 4.18 -13.31
C ILE A 159 -31.88 2.93 -12.44
N ILE A 160 -32.76 2.63 -11.47
CA ILE A 160 -32.62 1.48 -10.55
C ILE A 160 -32.67 0.15 -11.32
N LYS A 161 -33.66 -0.03 -12.17
CA LYS A 161 -33.79 -1.25 -13.00
C LYS A 161 -32.63 -1.42 -13.98
N ARG A 162 -32.12 -0.32 -14.50
CA ARG A 162 -30.96 -0.31 -15.39
C ARG A 162 -29.70 -0.75 -14.67
N VAL A 163 -29.47 -0.28 -13.44
CA VAL A 163 -28.32 -0.67 -12.60
C VAL A 163 -28.45 -2.13 -12.19
N GLN A 164 -29.62 -2.56 -11.73
CA GLN A 164 -29.86 -3.96 -11.35
C GLN A 164 -29.58 -4.92 -12.51
N LYS A 165 -30.11 -4.64 -13.68
CA LYS A 165 -29.90 -5.49 -14.87
C LYS A 165 -28.42 -5.48 -15.33
N LYS A 166 -27.73 -4.36 -15.17
CA LYS A 166 -26.31 -4.27 -15.46
C LYS A 166 -25.49 -5.11 -14.48
N ILE A 167 -25.85 -5.10 -13.21
CA ILE A 167 -25.23 -5.95 -12.19
C ILE A 167 -25.46 -7.43 -12.51
N GLU A 168 -26.67 -7.85 -12.77
CA GLU A 168 -26.99 -9.23 -13.14
C GLU A 168 -26.18 -9.71 -14.35
N CYS A 169 -26.10 -8.91 -15.39
CA CYS A 169 -25.42 -9.28 -16.64
C CYS A 169 -23.89 -9.39 -16.52
N TYR A 170 -23.28 -8.65 -15.61
CA TYR A 170 -21.82 -8.65 -15.43
C TYR A 170 -21.37 -9.53 -14.25
N TYR A 171 -22.07 -9.44 -13.13
CA TYR A 171 -21.64 -10.15 -11.91
C TYR A 171 -22.02 -11.62 -11.92
N VAL A 172 -23.18 -12.00 -12.47
CA VAL A 172 -23.60 -13.41 -12.48
C VAL A 172 -22.63 -14.28 -13.28
N PRO A 173 -22.23 -13.95 -14.53
CA PRO A 173 -21.20 -14.71 -15.23
C PRO A 173 -19.87 -14.75 -14.48
N LEU A 174 -19.44 -13.63 -13.91
CA LEU A 174 -18.20 -13.57 -13.14
C LEU A 174 -18.22 -14.50 -11.92
N LEU A 175 -19.33 -14.56 -11.20
CA LEU A 175 -19.49 -15.47 -10.05
C LEU A 175 -19.47 -16.93 -10.46
N VAL A 176 -20.12 -17.27 -11.58
CA VAL A 176 -20.12 -18.63 -12.13
C VAL A 176 -18.72 -19.06 -12.51
N SER A 177 -18.00 -18.24 -13.28
CA SER A 177 -16.59 -18.45 -13.62
C SER A 177 -15.71 -18.61 -12.36
N ALA A 178 -15.88 -17.73 -11.38
CA ALA A 178 -15.12 -17.79 -10.13
C ALA A 178 -15.38 -19.08 -9.34
N SER A 179 -16.63 -19.57 -9.32
CA SER A 179 -16.97 -20.84 -8.68
C SER A 179 -16.31 -22.02 -9.39
N GLN A 180 -16.36 -22.07 -10.72
CA GLN A 180 -15.70 -23.13 -11.50
C GLN A 180 -14.18 -23.12 -11.27
N ILE A 181 -13.54 -21.96 -11.30
CA ILE A 181 -12.11 -21.83 -11.03
C ILE A 181 -11.79 -22.30 -9.62
N ALA A 182 -12.62 -21.98 -8.62
CA ALA A 182 -12.41 -22.39 -7.24
C ALA A 182 -12.48 -23.92 -7.07
N GLU A 183 -13.42 -24.60 -7.74
CA GLU A 183 -13.54 -26.04 -7.73
C GLU A 183 -12.34 -26.72 -8.40
N GLU A 184 -11.96 -26.27 -9.61
CA GLU A 184 -10.79 -26.77 -10.33
C GLU A 184 -9.49 -26.60 -9.53
N LEU A 185 -9.34 -25.41 -8.93
CA LEU A 185 -8.16 -25.10 -8.12
C LEU A 185 -8.09 -25.96 -6.86
N SER A 186 -9.25 -26.18 -6.21
CA SER A 186 -9.35 -27.02 -5.03
C SER A 186 -8.98 -28.46 -5.35
N ALA A 187 -9.53 -29.02 -6.43
CA ALA A 187 -9.19 -30.35 -6.92
C ALA A 187 -7.68 -30.46 -7.25
N ALA A 188 -7.15 -29.50 -7.99
CA ALA A 188 -5.72 -29.47 -8.31
C ALA A 188 -4.82 -29.29 -7.08
N ALA A 189 -5.27 -28.57 -6.07
CA ALA A 189 -4.51 -28.38 -4.83
C ALA A 189 -4.43 -29.69 -4.01
N VAL A 190 -5.54 -30.41 -3.91
CA VAL A 190 -5.58 -31.72 -3.22
C VAL A 190 -4.69 -32.73 -3.93
N THR A 191 -4.78 -32.85 -5.26
CA THR A 191 -3.95 -33.79 -6.03
C THR A 191 -2.45 -33.46 -5.93
N ARG A 192 -2.09 -32.17 -5.77
CA ARG A 192 -0.70 -31.75 -5.52
C ARG A 192 -0.25 -31.86 -4.07
N GLY A 193 -1.07 -32.39 -3.20
CA GLY A 193 -0.73 -32.61 -1.79
C GLY A 193 -0.60 -31.30 -0.99
N ILE A 194 -1.57 -30.37 -1.13
CA ILE A 194 -1.54 -29.10 -0.39
C ILE A 194 -1.51 -29.31 1.13
N GLU A 195 -2.07 -30.43 1.61
CA GLU A 195 -2.13 -30.81 3.03
C GLU A 195 -0.84 -31.44 3.55
N ASN A 196 0.12 -31.75 2.67
CA ASN A 196 1.37 -32.38 3.07
C ASN A 196 2.09 -31.52 4.15
N PRO A 197 2.42 -32.10 5.33
CA PRO A 197 3.09 -31.42 6.42
C PRO A 197 4.55 -31.07 6.12
N ALA A 198 5.15 -31.59 5.03
CA ALA A 198 6.52 -31.33 4.65
C ALA A 198 6.86 -29.83 4.56
N PRO A 199 8.06 -29.42 4.97
CA PRO A 199 8.47 -28.02 4.89
C PRO A 199 8.54 -27.55 3.44
N ARG A 200 7.84 -26.45 3.13
CA ARG A 200 7.81 -25.89 1.78
C ARG A 200 9.04 -25.05 1.52
N THR A 201 9.61 -25.19 0.34
CA THR A 201 10.75 -24.41 -0.12
C THR A 201 10.27 -23.12 -0.81
N ILE A 202 11.01 -22.02 -0.61
CA ILE A 202 10.73 -20.73 -1.25
C ILE A 202 11.61 -20.59 -2.48
N LEU A 203 11.01 -20.42 -3.66
CA LEU A 203 11.72 -20.28 -4.93
C LEU A 203 12.51 -18.96 -4.99
N HIS A 204 11.90 -17.85 -4.57
CA HIS A 204 12.55 -16.54 -4.55
C HIS A 204 13.03 -16.18 -3.13
N ARG A 205 14.33 -16.38 -2.89
CA ARG A 205 14.95 -15.99 -1.62
C ARG A 205 15.44 -14.55 -1.69
N THR A 206 14.71 -13.63 -1.07
CA THR A 206 15.24 -12.28 -0.79
C THR A 206 16.17 -12.36 0.42
N LYS A 207 17.34 -11.72 0.35
CA LYS A 207 18.31 -11.66 1.45
C LYS A 207 18.32 -10.24 2.01
N PHE A 208 18.39 -10.11 3.32
CA PHE A 208 18.66 -8.84 3.98
C PHE A 208 19.98 -8.25 3.46
N ARG A 209 19.95 -6.98 3.09
CA ARG A 209 21.12 -6.23 2.64
C ARG A 209 21.55 -5.23 3.70
N LEU A 210 22.80 -4.75 3.60
CA LEU A 210 23.33 -3.67 4.47
C LEU A 210 22.43 -2.42 4.47
N LEU A 211 21.78 -2.10 3.34
CA LEU A 211 20.81 -1.00 3.25
C LEU A 211 19.59 -1.19 4.14
N ASP A 212 19.09 -2.43 4.27
CA ASP A 212 17.94 -2.72 5.13
C ASP A 212 18.30 -2.47 6.60
N TRP A 213 19.52 -2.85 7.02
CA TRP A 213 20.05 -2.56 8.34
C TRP A 213 20.21 -1.05 8.57
N GLY A 214 20.70 -0.31 7.57
CA GLY A 214 20.81 1.14 7.62
C GLY A 214 19.46 1.82 7.83
N ILE A 215 18.41 1.35 7.14
CA ILE A 215 17.04 1.86 7.32
C ILE A 215 16.53 1.59 8.73
N PHE A 216 16.69 0.36 9.25
CA PHE A 216 16.27 0.02 10.61
C PHE A 216 16.99 0.88 11.66
N LEU A 217 18.31 1.04 11.53
CA LEU A 217 19.10 1.85 12.45
C LEU A 217 18.67 3.33 12.41
N PHE A 218 18.41 3.86 11.23
CA PHE A 218 17.89 5.23 11.07
C PHE A 218 16.51 5.40 11.71
N LEU A 219 15.60 4.44 11.54
CA LEU A 219 14.26 4.50 12.13
C LEU A 219 14.32 4.42 13.67
N ILE A 220 15.22 3.60 14.23
CA ILE A 220 15.44 3.49 15.67
C ILE A 220 16.06 4.79 16.22
N ALA A 221 17.05 5.35 15.52
CA ALA A 221 17.67 6.62 15.92
C ALA A 221 16.65 7.77 15.91
N LEU A 222 15.76 7.79 14.92
CA LEU A 222 14.71 8.79 14.80
C LEU A 222 13.67 8.66 15.93
N LEU A 223 13.34 7.43 16.34
CA LEU A 223 12.49 7.16 17.51
C LEU A 223 13.16 7.66 18.79
N GLY A 224 14.44 7.35 19.00
CA GLY A 224 15.21 7.81 20.14
C GLY A 224 15.26 9.34 20.24
N LEU A 225 15.46 10.03 19.12
CA LEU A 225 15.50 11.48 19.05
C LEU A 225 14.15 12.11 19.43
N VAL A 226 13.04 11.53 18.99
CA VAL A 226 11.69 12.03 19.30
C VAL A 226 11.36 11.80 20.78
N LEU A 227 11.70 10.63 21.33
CA LEU A 227 11.53 10.38 22.77
C LEU A 227 12.37 11.32 23.61
N TRP A 228 13.60 11.58 23.19
CA TRP A 228 14.48 12.58 23.84
C TRP A 228 13.84 13.97 23.83
N GLN A 229 13.32 14.43 22.69
CA GLN A 229 12.63 15.72 22.62
C GLN A 229 11.42 15.80 23.56
N GLN A 230 10.64 14.73 23.70
CA GLN A 230 9.50 14.71 24.61
C GLN A 230 9.93 14.73 26.09
N THR A 231 10.97 14.01 26.46
CA THR A 231 11.48 14.02 27.85
C THR A 231 12.04 15.37 28.20
N VAL A 232 12.75 16.05 27.30
CA VAL A 232 13.28 17.39 27.51
C VAL A 232 12.15 18.44 27.56
N ALA A 233 11.15 18.34 26.67
CA ALA A 233 10.00 19.24 26.66
C ALA A 233 9.03 19.01 27.84
N GLY A 234 8.84 17.75 28.27
CA GLY A 234 8.02 17.40 29.44
C GLY A 234 8.69 17.65 30.78
N GLY A 235 10.02 17.82 30.81
CA GLY A 235 10.77 18.18 32.03
C GLY A 235 10.82 19.69 32.30
N MET A 236 10.31 20.53 31.41
CA MET A 236 10.20 21.98 31.56
C MET A 236 8.76 22.46 31.90
N ALA A 237 7.82 21.56 32.08
CA ALA A 237 6.47 21.83 32.57
C ALA A 237 6.31 21.33 34.00
#